data_4187e722693ed571c488812c0a197c1d
#
_entry.id   4187e722693ed571c488812c0a197c1d
#
_cell.length_a   1.000
_cell.length_b   1.000
_cell.length_c   1.000
_cell.angle_alpha   90.00
_cell.angle_beta   90.00
_cell.angle_gamma   90.00
#
_symmetry.space_group_name_H-M   'P 1'
#
loop_
_entity.id
_entity.type
_entity.pdbx_description
1 polymer ?
#
loop_
_entity_poly.entity_id
_entity_poly.type
_entity_poly.pdbx_seq_one_letter_code
_entity_poly.pdbx_strand_id
1 'polypeptide(L)'
;LKKDISNLLKLEVPHISTYSLIIEPGTKLKIDKVKPIDEELDYKMYKTICNKLSKKGYKHYEVSNFAKPGYESKHNLRYWENEEYYGFGLGAHGYINGVRYENTRNLNKYLEKNYKLNELFLSNKENMENEIILGLRKLDGINIKNFNQKSF
;
A
#
# COMPACT_ATOMS: atom_id res chain seq x y z
N LEU A 1 12.16 -8.12 -17.18
CA LEU A 1 10.74 -7.81 -17.05
C LEU A 1 9.83 -8.72 -17.87
N LYS A 2 9.94 -8.74 -19.25
CA LYS A 2 8.99 -9.52 -20.10
C LYS A 2 9.03 -11.02 -19.79
N LYS A 3 10.22 -11.58 -19.57
CA LYS A 3 10.44 -12.98 -19.17
C LYS A 3 9.88 -13.23 -17.78
N ASP A 4 10.08 -12.32 -16.84
CA ASP A 4 9.62 -12.46 -15.45
C ASP A 4 8.10 -12.46 -15.36
N ILE A 5 7.43 -11.53 -16.06
CA ILE A 5 5.96 -11.53 -16.17
C ILE A 5 5.46 -12.85 -16.81
N SER A 6 6.13 -13.35 -17.86
CA SER A 6 5.73 -14.61 -18.49
C SER A 6 5.86 -15.79 -17.53
N ASN A 7 6.93 -15.83 -16.72
CA ASN A 7 7.13 -16.89 -15.73
C ASN A 7 6.12 -16.77 -14.58
N LEU A 8 5.87 -15.54 -14.10
CA LEU A 8 4.87 -15.28 -13.06
C LEU A 8 3.48 -15.74 -13.49
N LEU A 9 3.09 -15.46 -14.74
CA LEU A 9 1.79 -15.85 -15.27
C LEU A 9 1.60 -17.37 -15.38
N LYS A 10 2.68 -18.16 -15.48
CA LYS A 10 2.61 -19.63 -15.45
C LYS A 10 2.27 -20.20 -14.08
N LEU A 11 2.44 -19.42 -13.01
CA LEU A 11 2.10 -19.83 -11.64
C LEU A 11 0.59 -19.72 -11.36
N GLU A 12 -0.16 -19.07 -12.24
CA GLU A 12 -1.63 -18.91 -12.16
C GLU A 12 -2.13 -18.33 -10.82
N VAL A 13 -1.28 -17.62 -10.09
CA VAL A 13 -1.64 -17.01 -8.80
C VAL A 13 -2.80 -16.04 -8.96
N PRO A 14 -3.74 -15.98 -8.01
CA PRO A 14 -4.92 -15.11 -8.13
C PRO A 14 -4.65 -13.64 -7.89
N HIS A 15 -3.53 -13.28 -7.25
CA HIS A 15 -3.16 -11.91 -6.90
C HIS A 15 -1.67 -11.65 -7.16
N ILE A 16 -1.35 -10.47 -7.69
CA ILE A 16 0.01 -10.06 -8.04
C ILE A 16 0.24 -8.63 -7.57
N SER A 17 1.34 -8.42 -6.84
CA SER A 17 1.81 -7.10 -6.44
C SER A 17 3.06 -6.73 -7.24
N THR A 18 3.14 -5.48 -7.71
CA THR A 18 4.27 -4.97 -8.47
C THR A 18 4.68 -3.61 -7.94
N TYR A 19 5.97 -3.42 -7.73
CA TYR A 19 6.51 -2.17 -7.20
C TYR A 19 7.71 -1.72 -8.03
N SER A 20 7.85 -0.41 -8.21
CA SER A 20 9.13 0.18 -8.63
C SER A 20 10.13 0.08 -7.48
N LEU A 21 11.39 -0.16 -7.81
CA LEU A 21 12.44 -0.24 -6.80
C LEU A 21 12.75 1.14 -6.22
N ILE A 22 12.45 1.33 -4.95
CA ILE A 22 12.83 2.52 -4.18
C ILE A 22 14.12 2.20 -3.42
N ILE A 23 15.13 3.07 -3.54
CA ILE A 23 16.41 2.92 -2.86
C ILE A 23 16.40 3.75 -1.59
N GLU A 24 16.05 3.10 -0.48
CA GLU A 24 15.92 3.74 0.83
C GLU A 24 17.27 4.00 1.51
N PRO A 25 17.39 5.08 2.30
CA PRO A 25 18.54 5.31 3.17
C PRO A 25 18.81 4.11 4.10
N GLY A 26 20.07 3.79 4.34
CA GLY A 26 20.48 2.68 5.22
C GLY A 26 20.40 1.29 4.57
N THR A 27 19.91 1.15 3.34
CA THR A 27 19.90 -0.12 2.61
C THR A 27 21.24 -0.41 1.94
N LYS A 28 21.53 -1.69 1.69
CA LYS A 28 22.72 -2.11 0.94
C LYS A 28 22.76 -1.46 -0.45
N LEU A 29 21.65 -1.36 -1.15
CA LEU A 29 21.57 -0.72 -2.47
C LEU A 29 22.01 0.74 -2.42
N LYS A 30 21.67 1.46 -1.34
CA LYS A 30 22.13 2.85 -1.14
C LYS A 30 23.63 2.93 -0.86
N ILE A 31 24.14 1.99 -0.04
CA ILE A 31 25.58 1.88 0.28
C ILE A 31 26.38 1.55 -0.98
N ASP A 32 25.90 0.61 -1.78
CA ASP A 32 26.50 0.20 -3.06
C ASP A 32 26.34 1.24 -4.17
N LYS A 33 25.73 2.41 -3.87
CA LYS A 33 25.49 3.52 -4.79
C LYS A 33 24.76 3.10 -6.07
N VAL A 34 23.85 2.14 -5.96
CA VAL A 34 22.98 1.74 -7.09
C VAL A 34 22.17 2.97 -7.53
N LYS A 35 22.17 3.23 -8.82
CA LYS A 35 21.38 4.33 -9.39
C LYS A 35 19.91 3.91 -9.52
N PRO A 36 18.95 4.80 -9.20
CA PRO A 36 17.55 4.55 -9.51
C PRO A 36 17.38 4.37 -11.03
N ILE A 37 16.33 3.65 -11.39
CA ILE A 37 15.93 3.50 -12.79
C ILE A 37 15.51 4.86 -13.35
N ASP A 38 15.72 5.04 -14.64
CA ASP A 38 15.23 6.20 -15.39
C ASP A 38 13.68 6.24 -15.34
N GLU A 39 13.10 7.41 -15.08
CA GLU A 39 11.65 7.57 -14.88
C GLU A 39 10.83 7.17 -16.13
N GLU A 40 11.31 7.48 -17.32
CA GLU A 40 10.62 7.12 -18.56
C GLU A 40 10.64 5.60 -18.77
N LEU A 41 11.75 4.96 -18.43
CA LEU A 41 11.87 3.50 -18.48
C LEU A 41 10.97 2.83 -17.44
N ASP A 42 10.92 3.35 -16.20
CA ASP A 42 10.04 2.85 -15.14
C ASP A 42 8.57 2.94 -15.58
N TYR A 43 8.16 4.08 -16.12
CA TYR A 43 6.82 4.25 -16.67
C TYR A 43 6.50 3.28 -17.81
N LYS A 44 7.42 3.04 -18.72
CA LYS A 44 7.26 2.05 -19.79
C LYS A 44 7.13 0.63 -19.25
N MET A 45 7.89 0.31 -18.19
CA MET A 45 7.81 -0.96 -17.50
C MET A 45 6.43 -1.14 -16.85
N TYR A 46 5.97 -0.13 -16.11
CA TYR A 46 4.65 -0.12 -15.49
C TYR A 46 3.53 -0.31 -16.50
N LYS A 47 3.51 0.45 -17.60
CA LYS A 47 2.52 0.25 -18.67
C LYS A 47 2.55 -1.15 -19.27
N THR A 48 3.76 -1.74 -19.41
CA THR A 48 3.92 -3.10 -19.91
C THR A 48 3.30 -4.11 -18.96
N ILE A 49 3.49 -3.94 -17.63
CA ILE A 49 2.89 -4.77 -16.59
C ILE A 49 1.36 -4.68 -16.67
N CYS A 50 0.82 -3.46 -16.59
CA CYS A 50 -0.62 -3.23 -16.66
C CYS A 50 -1.26 -3.92 -17.87
N ASN A 51 -0.69 -3.69 -19.07
CA ASN A 51 -1.22 -4.27 -20.31
C ASN A 51 -1.16 -5.80 -20.33
N LYS A 52 -0.07 -6.39 -19.84
CA LYS A 52 0.10 -7.85 -19.86
C LYS A 52 -0.81 -8.54 -18.85
N LEU A 53 -0.93 -8.00 -17.64
CA LEU A 53 -1.75 -8.58 -16.60
C LEU A 53 -3.25 -8.43 -16.95
N SER A 54 -3.69 -7.27 -17.42
CA SER A 54 -5.08 -7.06 -17.86
C SER A 54 -5.49 -8.03 -18.97
N LYS A 55 -4.62 -8.26 -19.98
CA LYS A 55 -4.87 -9.25 -21.04
C LYS A 55 -5.01 -10.70 -20.53
N LYS A 56 -4.56 -10.97 -19.32
CA LYS A 56 -4.64 -12.28 -18.65
C LYS A 56 -5.76 -12.32 -17.59
N GLY A 57 -6.66 -11.32 -17.61
CA GLY A 57 -7.85 -11.27 -16.78
C GLY A 57 -7.59 -10.86 -15.34
N TYR A 58 -6.46 -10.18 -15.06
CA TYR A 58 -6.25 -9.51 -13.79
C TYR A 58 -6.83 -8.09 -13.84
N LYS A 59 -7.67 -7.74 -12.88
CA LYS A 59 -8.12 -6.36 -12.65
C LYS A 59 -6.99 -5.61 -11.95
N HIS A 60 -6.56 -4.49 -12.52
CA HIS A 60 -5.73 -3.50 -11.83
C HIS A 60 -6.64 -2.71 -10.91
N TYR A 61 -6.69 -3.00 -9.61
CA TYR A 61 -7.67 -2.43 -8.71
C TYR A 61 -7.13 -1.28 -7.85
N GLU A 62 -5.81 -1.22 -7.69
CA GLU A 62 -5.11 -0.08 -7.07
C GLU A 62 -3.68 0.02 -7.65
N VAL A 63 -2.96 1.08 -7.35
CA VAL A 63 -1.70 1.49 -8.00
C VAL A 63 -0.69 0.36 -8.21
N SER A 64 -0.52 -0.54 -7.23
CA SER A 64 0.53 -1.56 -7.25
C SER A 64 0.00 -2.99 -7.37
N ASN A 65 -1.31 -3.19 -7.29
CA ASN A 65 -1.89 -4.53 -7.14
C ASN A 65 -2.89 -4.90 -8.24
N PHE A 66 -2.78 -6.16 -8.65
CA PHE A 66 -3.59 -6.77 -9.69
C PHE A 66 -4.18 -8.07 -9.14
N ALA A 67 -5.46 -8.32 -9.39
CA ALA A 67 -6.13 -9.52 -8.89
C ALA A 67 -7.09 -10.10 -9.93
N LYS A 68 -7.31 -11.40 -9.89
CA LYS A 68 -8.49 -12.01 -10.50
C LYS A 68 -9.73 -11.48 -9.80
N PRO A 69 -10.89 -11.34 -10.49
CA PRO A 69 -12.11 -10.88 -9.86
C PRO A 69 -12.43 -11.66 -8.58
N GLY A 70 -12.66 -10.92 -7.47
CA GLY A 70 -12.92 -11.49 -6.15
C GLY A 70 -11.69 -11.87 -5.32
N TYR A 71 -10.49 -11.66 -5.83
CA TYR A 71 -9.22 -11.91 -5.13
C TYR A 71 -8.47 -10.63 -4.76
N GLU A 72 -9.15 -9.48 -4.83
CA GLU A 72 -8.60 -8.21 -4.36
C GLU A 72 -8.27 -8.30 -2.86
N SER A 73 -7.11 -7.78 -2.45
CA SER A 73 -6.71 -7.80 -1.05
C SER A 73 -7.62 -6.92 -0.20
N LYS A 74 -8.51 -7.54 0.57
CA LYS A 74 -9.39 -6.84 1.52
C LYS A 74 -8.60 -6.02 2.53
N HIS A 75 -7.43 -6.52 2.94
CA HIS A 75 -6.54 -5.82 3.85
C HIS A 75 -6.03 -4.51 3.25
N ASN A 76 -5.55 -4.54 2.00
CA ASN A 76 -5.07 -3.34 1.31
C ASN A 76 -6.22 -2.35 1.08
N LEU A 77 -7.39 -2.84 0.67
CA LEU A 77 -8.55 -1.97 0.45
C LEU A 77 -8.96 -1.22 1.71
N ARG A 78 -8.87 -1.83 2.90
CA ARG A 78 -9.13 -1.12 4.16
C ARG A 78 -8.22 0.09 4.36
N TYR A 79 -6.95 -0.03 4.01
CA TYR A 79 -6.04 1.13 4.07
C TYR A 79 -6.46 2.22 3.09
N TRP A 80 -6.79 1.84 1.85
CA TRP A 80 -7.16 2.79 0.81
C TRP A 80 -8.56 3.41 1.02
N GLU A 81 -9.38 2.80 1.85
CA GLU A 81 -10.68 3.30 2.30
C GLU A 81 -10.60 4.08 3.62
N ASN A 82 -9.38 4.28 4.14
CA ASN A 82 -9.11 4.93 5.41
C ASN A 82 -9.95 4.35 6.57
N GLU A 83 -10.20 3.02 6.51
CA GLU A 83 -10.92 2.30 7.55
C GLU A 83 -10.01 1.95 8.73
N GLU A 84 -10.62 1.70 9.87
CA GLU A 84 -9.93 1.31 11.10
C GLU A 84 -9.30 -0.08 10.97
N TYR A 85 -8.11 -0.23 11.56
CA TYR A 85 -7.39 -1.49 11.63
C TYR A 85 -6.48 -1.55 12.85
N TYR A 86 -6.26 -2.76 13.36
CA TYR A 86 -5.32 -3.02 14.45
C TYR A 86 -3.92 -3.34 13.92
N GLY A 87 -2.91 -2.76 14.57
CA GLY A 87 -1.51 -3.14 14.38
C GLY A 87 -1.04 -4.08 15.48
N PHE A 88 -0.62 -5.29 15.13
CA PHE A 88 -0.12 -6.29 16.06
C PHE A 88 1.37 -6.53 15.85
N GLY A 89 2.13 -6.57 16.94
CA GLY A 89 3.56 -6.86 16.92
C GLY A 89 4.44 -5.62 16.97
N LEU A 90 5.75 -5.86 16.98
CA LEU A 90 6.80 -4.82 17.01
C LEU A 90 6.75 -3.94 15.77
N GLY A 91 6.76 -2.62 15.98
CA GLY A 91 6.76 -1.62 14.90
C GLY A 91 5.49 -1.62 14.04
N ALA A 92 4.44 -2.35 14.43
CA ALA A 92 3.18 -2.35 13.69
C ALA A 92 2.46 -1.02 13.89
N HIS A 93 1.78 -0.59 12.82
CA HIS A 93 0.93 0.59 12.85
C HIS A 93 -0.53 0.19 12.93
N GLY A 94 -1.37 1.01 13.58
CA GLY A 94 -2.81 0.85 13.64
C GLY A 94 -3.53 2.19 13.51
N TYR A 95 -4.83 2.12 13.25
CA TYR A 95 -5.72 3.27 13.17
C TYR A 95 -7.06 2.89 13.79
N ILE A 96 -7.40 3.48 14.95
CA ILE A 96 -8.63 3.18 15.71
C ILE A 96 -9.15 4.46 16.35
N ASN A 97 -10.45 4.70 16.26
CA ASN A 97 -11.14 5.84 16.87
C ASN A 97 -10.49 7.20 16.54
N GLY A 98 -10.07 7.39 15.28
CA GLY A 98 -9.43 8.62 14.85
C GLY A 98 -7.97 8.78 15.29
N VAL A 99 -7.39 7.76 15.93
CA VAL A 99 -6.01 7.76 16.43
C VAL A 99 -5.15 6.82 15.59
N ARG A 100 -4.12 7.34 14.94
CA ARG A 100 -3.04 6.53 14.38
C ARG A 100 -2.01 6.24 15.46
N TYR A 101 -1.58 5.01 15.55
CA TYR A 101 -0.55 4.62 16.51
C TYR A 101 0.53 3.75 15.86
N GLU A 102 1.72 3.79 16.46
CA GLU A 102 2.84 2.91 16.14
C GLU A 102 3.23 2.13 17.40
N ASN A 103 3.42 0.83 17.27
CA ASN A 103 3.94 0.01 18.33
C ASN A 103 5.45 0.17 18.47
N THR A 104 5.95 -0.06 19.69
CA THR A 104 7.39 -0.02 19.98
C THR A 104 8.15 -1.00 19.10
N ARG A 105 9.35 -0.60 18.68
CA ARG A 105 10.31 -1.48 17.96
C ARG A 105 11.27 -2.19 18.92
N ASN A 106 11.18 -1.87 20.22
CA ASN A 106 12.02 -2.46 21.26
C ASN A 106 11.35 -3.72 21.83
N LEU A 107 11.99 -4.89 21.67
CA LEU A 107 11.47 -6.17 22.11
C LEU A 107 11.22 -6.21 23.63
N ASN A 108 12.12 -5.66 24.44
CA ASN A 108 11.98 -5.69 25.91
C ASN A 108 10.75 -4.89 26.35
N LYS A 109 10.58 -3.67 25.82
CA LYS A 109 9.37 -2.87 26.07
C LYS A 109 8.09 -3.58 25.65
N TYR A 110 8.13 -4.28 24.53
CA TYR A 110 6.98 -5.05 24.05
C TYR A 110 6.65 -6.22 24.97
N LEU A 111 7.64 -6.95 25.46
CA LEU A 111 7.46 -8.04 26.44
C LEU A 111 6.96 -7.53 27.81
N GLU A 112 7.35 -6.34 28.20
CA GLU A 112 6.86 -5.63 29.39
C GLU A 112 5.42 -5.06 29.20
N LYS A 113 4.76 -5.35 28.07
CA LYS A 113 3.43 -4.85 27.69
C LYS A 113 3.37 -3.34 27.43
N ASN A 114 4.50 -2.68 27.31
CA ASN A 114 4.59 -1.28 26.88
C ASN A 114 4.60 -1.24 25.34
N TYR A 115 3.42 -1.42 24.74
CA TYR A 115 3.28 -1.66 23.31
C TYR A 115 3.43 -0.42 22.46
N LYS A 116 2.94 0.74 22.91
CA LYS A 116 2.86 1.94 22.08
C LYS A 116 4.15 2.75 22.12
N LEU A 117 4.61 3.16 20.95
CA LEU A 117 5.71 4.10 20.77
C LEU A 117 5.17 5.52 20.56
N ASN A 118 4.14 5.65 19.74
CA ASN A 118 3.61 6.94 19.30
C ASN A 118 2.11 6.87 19.05
N GLU A 119 1.41 7.99 19.29
CA GLU A 119 -0.03 8.15 19.00
C GLU A 119 -0.23 9.53 18.37
N LEU A 120 -0.99 9.58 17.29
CA LEU A 120 -1.36 10.79 16.58
C LEU A 120 -2.88 10.87 16.46
N PHE A 121 -3.46 11.86 17.14
CA PHE A 121 -4.87 12.20 17.03
C PHE A 121 -5.08 13.01 15.76
N LEU A 122 -5.86 12.48 14.83
CA LEU A 122 -6.14 13.17 13.57
C LEU A 122 -7.25 14.20 13.76
N SER A 123 -7.02 15.42 13.33
CA SER A 123 -8.08 16.43 13.15
C SER A 123 -8.99 16.01 11.99
N ASN A 124 -10.19 16.60 11.94
CA ASN A 124 -11.12 16.37 10.83
C ASN A 124 -10.48 16.68 9.48
N LYS A 125 -9.67 17.75 9.40
CA LYS A 125 -8.95 18.14 8.19
C LYS A 125 -7.95 17.08 7.76
N GLU A 126 -7.09 16.63 8.68
CA GLU A 126 -6.09 15.58 8.39
C GLU A 126 -6.74 14.27 7.99
N ASN A 127 -7.85 13.90 8.64
CA ASN A 127 -8.60 12.71 8.27
C ASN A 127 -9.17 12.83 6.85
N MET A 128 -9.70 13.99 6.48
CA MET A 128 -10.19 14.28 5.14
C MET A 128 -9.06 14.21 4.09
N GLU A 129 -7.91 14.83 4.38
CA GLU A 129 -6.73 14.76 3.52
C GLU A 129 -6.25 13.31 3.31
N ASN A 130 -6.22 12.52 4.38
CA ASN A 130 -5.89 11.10 4.31
C ASN A 130 -6.90 10.33 3.45
N GLU A 131 -8.20 10.58 3.58
CA GLU A 131 -9.24 9.93 2.78
C GLU A 131 -9.06 10.21 1.28
N ILE A 132 -8.68 11.44 0.93
CA ILE A 132 -8.37 11.80 -0.46
C ILE A 132 -7.10 11.07 -0.93
N ILE A 133 -6.00 11.19 -0.21
CA ILE A 133 -4.69 10.63 -0.60
C ILE A 133 -4.78 9.11 -0.74
N LEU A 134 -5.40 8.43 0.23
CA LEU A 134 -5.53 6.97 0.23
C LEU A 134 -6.53 6.51 -0.83
N GLY A 135 -7.68 7.17 -0.93
CA GLY A 135 -8.72 6.81 -1.90
C GLY A 135 -8.30 6.96 -3.35
N LEU A 136 -7.45 7.95 -3.67
CA LEU A 136 -6.88 8.14 -5.01
C LEU A 136 -5.88 7.04 -5.41
N ARG A 137 -5.49 6.16 -4.50
CA ARG A 137 -4.71 4.96 -4.85
C ARG A 137 -5.56 3.88 -5.53
N LYS A 138 -6.87 3.88 -5.31
CA LYS A 138 -7.80 2.97 -6.01
C LYS A 138 -8.10 3.50 -7.41
N LEU A 139 -8.16 2.61 -8.40
CA LEU A 139 -8.54 3.01 -9.75
C LEU A 139 -10.02 3.41 -9.86
N ASP A 140 -10.85 2.87 -8.98
CA ASP A 140 -12.27 3.26 -8.88
C ASP A 140 -12.44 4.66 -8.22
N GLY A 141 -11.35 5.23 -7.65
CA GLY A 141 -11.33 6.55 -7.04
C GLY A 141 -12.07 6.67 -5.72
N ILE A 142 -12.58 7.86 -5.43
CA ILE A 142 -13.27 8.22 -4.19
C ILE A 142 -14.77 8.41 -4.47
N ASN A 143 -15.60 7.84 -3.60
CA ASN A 143 -17.04 8.13 -3.63
C ASN A 143 -17.32 9.47 -2.93
N ILE A 144 -17.60 10.51 -3.72
CA ILE A 144 -17.86 11.87 -3.21
C ILE A 144 -19.02 11.90 -2.19
N LYS A 145 -20.03 11.04 -2.33
CA LYS A 145 -21.15 10.99 -1.38
C LYS A 145 -20.72 10.55 0.01
N ASN A 146 -19.84 9.56 0.09
CA ASN A 146 -19.30 9.08 1.38
C ASN A 146 -18.37 10.12 2.00
N PHE A 147 -17.66 10.87 1.17
CA PHE A 147 -16.74 11.94 1.56
C PHE A 147 -17.51 13.09 2.26
N ASN A 148 -18.60 13.56 1.65
CA ASN A 148 -19.41 14.63 2.21
C ASN A 148 -20.10 14.26 3.54
N GLN A 149 -20.38 12.98 3.79
CA GLN A 149 -21.01 12.53 5.04
C GLN A 149 -20.05 12.45 6.22
N LYS A 150 -18.73 12.30 5.97
CA LYS A 150 -17.71 12.21 7.02
C LYS A 150 -17.05 13.56 7.36
N SER A 151 -17.28 14.59 6.57
CA SER A 151 -16.56 15.87 6.64
C SER A 151 -17.30 16.98 7.38
N PHE A 152 -18.49 16.69 7.94
CA PHE A 152 -19.32 17.67 8.67
C PHE A 152 -19.79 17.12 9.99
#